data_dd795c53ff81abf02502bfdc2ccf6c52
#
_entry.id   dd795c53ff81abf02502bfdc2ccf6c52
#
_cell.length_a   1.000
_cell.length_b   1.000
_cell.length_c   1.000
_cell.angle_alpha   90.00
_cell.angle_beta   90.00
_cell.angle_gamma   90.00
#
_symmetry.space_group_name_H-M   'P 1'
#
loop_
_entity.id
_entity.type
_entity.pdbx_description
1 polymer ?
#
loop_
_entity_poly.entity_id
_entity_poly.type
_entity_poly.pdbx_seq_one_letter_code
_entity_poly.pdbx_strand_id
1 'polypeptide(L)'
;FLIGDEAYREFVYAGEPPQSFGEFTNAAENVILIDTVSKRFSACGARIGCLISRNRELMAHAMKYAQCRLAVPTLDQLASAALYQVGPEYFAATREEYKRRRDTVVRKLQQIPGVVCKCPKGAFYLMAALPVDDADTFQQWLLEEFEDHGDTVMFAPGEPFHGTPGKGKNEIRIAYVLKQQDLERAMDLLALGIRAYQQR
;
A
#
# COMPACT_ATOMS: atom_id res chain seq x y z
N PHE A 1 7.78 -6.89 23.02
CA PHE A 1 8.16 -5.80 22.12
C PHE A 1 6.94 -5.34 21.34
N LEU A 2 6.88 -4.04 21.04
CA LEU A 2 5.91 -3.41 20.17
C LEU A 2 6.63 -2.97 18.89
N ILE A 3 6.23 -3.53 17.75
CA ILE A 3 6.83 -3.22 16.45
C ILE A 3 5.87 -2.28 15.71
N GLY A 4 6.33 -1.07 15.40
CA GLY A 4 5.61 -0.08 14.61
C GLY A 4 6.17 -0.02 13.20
N ASP A 5 5.42 -0.50 12.20
CA ASP A 5 5.72 -0.25 10.79
C ASP A 5 5.10 1.10 10.41
N GLU A 6 5.96 2.12 10.29
CA GLU A 6 5.54 3.49 10.01
C GLU A 6 5.76 3.88 8.53
N ALA A 7 5.95 2.91 7.64
CA ALA A 7 6.23 3.16 6.23
C ALA A 7 5.16 4.03 5.52
N TYR A 8 3.91 4.02 5.99
CA TYR A 8 2.79 4.77 5.42
C TYR A 8 2.36 6.00 6.22
N ARG A 9 3.14 6.44 7.21
CA ARG A 9 2.77 7.54 8.12
C ARG A 9 2.41 8.86 7.43
N GLU A 10 2.94 9.14 6.25
CA GLU A 10 2.64 10.37 5.51
C GLU A 10 1.32 10.30 4.70
N PHE A 11 0.77 9.11 4.53
CA PHE A 11 -0.45 8.87 3.75
C PHE A 11 -1.67 8.75 4.66
N VAL A 12 -1.98 9.82 5.39
CA VAL A 12 -3.19 9.90 6.22
C VAL A 12 -4.08 11.00 5.69
N TYR A 13 -5.32 10.64 5.32
CA TYR A 13 -6.26 11.51 4.62
C TYR A 13 -7.40 12.01 5.50
N ALA A 14 -7.66 11.36 6.62
CA ALA A 14 -8.74 11.71 7.54
C ALA A 14 -8.45 11.21 8.96
N GLY A 15 -8.95 11.92 9.95
CA GLY A 15 -8.73 11.64 11.37
C GLY A 15 -7.51 12.36 11.94
N GLU A 16 -7.13 11.96 13.13
CA GLU A 16 -5.94 12.51 13.79
C GLU A 16 -4.66 12.02 13.07
N PRO A 17 -3.59 12.83 13.09
CA PRO A 17 -2.27 12.39 12.62
C PRO A 17 -1.86 11.09 13.33
N PRO A 18 -1.16 10.18 12.65
CA PRO A 18 -0.73 8.93 13.28
C PRO A 18 0.28 9.25 14.38
N GLN A 19 0.03 8.73 15.57
CA GLN A 19 1.00 8.78 16.64
C GLN A 19 2.12 7.79 16.37
N SER A 20 3.37 8.26 16.41
CA SER A 20 4.52 7.37 16.32
C SER A 20 4.68 6.55 17.60
N PHE A 21 4.97 5.26 17.48
CA PHE A 21 5.31 4.45 18.65
C PHE A 21 6.59 4.91 19.34
N GLY A 22 7.45 5.65 18.63
CA GLY A 22 8.65 6.30 19.19
C GLY A 22 8.35 7.36 20.27
N GLU A 23 7.09 7.82 20.38
CA GLU A 23 6.64 8.77 21.39
C GLU A 23 6.32 8.09 22.75
N PHE A 24 6.25 6.76 22.80
CA PHE A 24 5.98 6.02 24.05
C PHE A 24 7.24 5.96 24.93
N THR A 25 7.44 6.99 25.74
CA THR A 25 8.64 7.11 26.60
C THR A 25 8.68 6.08 27.72
N ASN A 26 7.51 5.66 28.23
CA ASN A 26 7.35 4.67 29.30
C ASN A 26 7.66 3.23 28.85
N ALA A 27 7.69 2.97 27.54
CA ALA A 27 7.97 1.67 26.95
C ALA A 27 9.10 1.74 25.91
N ALA A 28 9.93 2.77 25.96
CA ALA A 28 10.88 3.12 24.90
C ALA A 28 11.85 1.98 24.52
N GLU A 29 12.28 1.16 25.48
CA GLU A 29 13.15 0.01 25.23
C GLU A 29 12.42 -1.21 24.64
N ASN A 30 11.09 -1.21 24.69
CA ASN A 30 10.26 -2.26 24.10
C ASN A 30 9.73 -1.91 22.71
N VAL A 31 10.00 -0.67 22.23
CA VAL A 31 9.56 -0.19 20.91
C VAL A 31 10.63 -0.44 19.86
N ILE A 32 10.19 -0.96 18.73
CA ILE A 32 10.95 -1.11 17.50
C ILE A 32 10.19 -0.40 16.39
N LEU A 33 10.79 0.61 15.77
CA LEU A 33 10.25 1.28 14.62
C LEU A 33 10.87 0.74 13.35
N ILE A 34 10.03 0.52 12.35
CA ILE A 34 10.43 0.21 10.99
C ILE A 34 9.96 1.37 10.10
N ASP A 35 10.88 1.95 9.34
CA ASP A 35 10.58 3.02 8.39
C ASP A 35 11.36 2.83 7.09
N THR A 36 10.97 3.52 6.03
CA THR A 36 11.58 3.41 4.71
C THR A 36 11.39 4.68 3.89
N VAL A 37 12.35 4.98 3.02
CA VAL A 37 12.23 6.03 2.01
C VAL A 37 11.28 5.65 0.86
N SER A 38 10.98 4.35 0.72
CA SER A 38 10.25 3.76 -0.41
C SER A 38 8.90 4.42 -0.66
N LYS A 39 8.12 4.66 0.39
CA LYS A 39 6.76 5.20 0.27
C LYS A 39 6.75 6.71 0.47
N ARG A 40 7.36 7.16 1.56
CA ARG A 40 7.44 8.57 1.95
C ARG A 40 7.96 9.49 0.85
N PHE A 41 8.99 9.06 0.12
CA PHE A 41 9.68 9.85 -0.91
C PHE A 41 9.53 9.27 -2.32
N SER A 42 8.62 8.30 -2.52
CA SER A 42 8.47 7.60 -3.81
C SER A 42 9.79 6.98 -4.33
N ALA A 43 10.68 6.60 -3.42
CA ALA A 43 12.04 6.13 -3.68
C ALA A 43 12.18 4.62 -3.44
N CYS A 44 11.20 3.82 -3.89
CA CYS A 44 11.19 2.38 -3.66
C CYS A 44 12.36 1.64 -4.35
N GLY A 45 12.91 2.19 -5.44
CA GLY A 45 14.08 1.67 -6.13
C GLY A 45 15.38 1.79 -5.36
N ALA A 46 15.49 2.74 -4.42
CA ALA A 46 16.68 2.93 -3.58
C ALA A 46 16.95 1.78 -2.60
N ARG A 47 15.92 0.97 -2.27
CA ARG A 47 16.02 -0.17 -1.36
C ARG A 47 16.55 0.20 0.05
N ILE A 48 16.18 1.38 0.55
CA ILE A 48 16.62 1.91 1.84
C ILE A 48 15.47 1.86 2.84
N GLY A 49 15.74 1.25 3.99
CA GLY A 49 14.87 1.25 5.16
C GLY A 49 15.71 1.26 6.43
N CYS A 50 15.08 1.47 7.56
CA CYS A 50 15.75 1.51 8.85
C CYS A 50 14.93 0.80 9.93
N LEU A 51 15.67 0.24 10.89
CA LEU A 51 15.17 -0.25 12.16
C LEU A 51 15.70 0.68 13.26
N ILE A 52 14.80 1.17 14.09
CA ILE A 52 15.11 2.14 15.14
C ILE A 52 14.59 1.61 16.48
N SER A 53 15.44 1.58 17.50
CA SER A 53 15.04 1.26 18.87
C SER A 53 15.97 1.93 19.87
N ARG A 54 15.48 2.20 21.08
CA ARG A 54 16.32 2.65 22.19
C ARG A 54 16.94 1.48 22.96
N ASN A 55 16.50 0.26 22.71
CA ASN A 55 17.06 -0.95 23.29
C ASN A 55 18.44 -1.25 22.67
N ARG A 56 19.49 -1.00 23.44
CA ARG A 56 20.88 -1.16 22.98
C ARG A 56 21.27 -2.60 22.69
N GLU A 57 20.77 -3.55 23.48
CA GLU A 57 21.02 -4.98 23.29
C GLU A 57 20.40 -5.46 21.99
N LEU A 58 19.12 -5.13 21.76
CA LEU A 58 18.42 -5.42 20.51
C LEU A 58 19.17 -4.84 19.31
N MET A 59 19.60 -3.57 19.39
CA MET A 59 20.34 -2.93 18.31
C MET A 59 21.69 -3.58 18.04
N ALA A 60 22.40 -4.05 19.07
CA ALA A 60 23.64 -4.81 18.91
C ALA A 60 23.42 -6.13 18.19
N HIS A 61 22.32 -6.84 18.47
CA HIS A 61 21.96 -8.06 17.76
C HIS A 61 21.49 -7.78 16.33
N ALA A 62 20.63 -6.78 16.11
CA ALA A 62 20.20 -6.37 14.79
C ALA A 62 21.38 -6.00 13.88
N MET A 63 22.39 -5.34 14.42
CA MET A 63 23.62 -4.98 13.68
C MET A 63 24.35 -6.23 13.16
N LYS A 64 24.42 -7.32 13.93
CA LYS A 64 25.04 -8.57 13.47
C LYS A 64 24.33 -9.14 12.25
N TYR A 65 22.99 -9.14 12.26
CA TYR A 65 22.21 -9.57 11.09
C TYR A 65 22.40 -8.63 9.89
N ALA A 66 22.42 -7.32 10.12
CA ALA A 66 22.68 -6.35 9.06
C ALA A 66 24.08 -6.55 8.43
N GLN A 67 25.10 -6.86 9.23
CA GLN A 67 26.44 -7.16 8.73
C GLN A 67 26.49 -8.46 7.91
N CYS A 68 25.72 -9.48 8.28
CA CYS A 68 25.66 -10.73 7.51
C CYS A 68 25.09 -10.55 6.10
N ARG A 69 24.16 -9.61 5.91
CA ARG A 69 23.57 -9.30 4.58
C ARG A 69 24.28 -8.18 3.85
N LEU A 70 25.32 -7.59 4.43
CA LEU A 70 26.05 -6.42 3.98
C LEU A 70 25.23 -5.12 4.00
N ALA A 71 25.92 -3.99 3.79
CA ALA A 71 25.29 -2.68 3.75
C ALA A 71 24.51 -2.44 2.46
N VAL A 72 23.47 -1.60 2.53
CA VAL A 72 22.82 -1.05 1.34
C VAL A 72 23.78 -0.10 0.60
N PRO A 73 23.60 0.14 -0.72
CA PRO A 73 24.55 0.92 -1.52
C PRO A 73 24.80 2.32 -0.93
N THR A 74 26.07 2.73 -0.86
CA THR A 74 26.46 4.01 -0.25
C THR A 74 25.87 5.21 -0.98
N LEU A 75 25.80 5.18 -2.32
CA LEU A 75 25.22 6.26 -3.10
C LEU A 75 23.73 6.44 -2.77
N ASP A 76 22.98 5.34 -2.66
CA ASP A 76 21.57 5.37 -2.29
C ASP A 76 21.36 5.86 -0.85
N GLN A 77 22.28 5.56 0.08
CA GLN A 77 22.24 6.10 1.44
C GLN A 77 22.42 7.63 1.44
N LEU A 78 23.43 8.15 0.72
CA LEU A 78 23.70 9.58 0.61
C LEU A 78 22.52 10.32 -0.06
N ALA A 79 22.01 9.78 -1.15
CA ALA A 79 20.83 10.33 -1.83
C ALA A 79 19.59 10.32 -0.92
N SER A 80 19.37 9.21 -0.20
CA SER A 80 18.25 9.10 0.74
C SER A 80 18.37 10.08 1.91
N ALA A 81 19.56 10.35 2.41
CA ALA A 81 19.78 11.35 3.45
C ALA A 81 19.38 12.76 2.98
N ALA A 82 19.64 13.10 1.72
CA ALA A 82 19.22 14.39 1.14
C ALA A 82 17.68 14.53 1.03
N LEU A 83 16.92 13.43 0.88
CA LEU A 83 15.46 13.46 0.84
C LEU A 83 14.83 14.02 2.13
N TYR A 84 15.50 13.87 3.27
CA TYR A 84 14.99 14.41 4.54
C TYR A 84 15.13 15.94 4.66
N GLN A 85 15.67 16.61 3.65
CA GLN A 85 15.74 18.07 3.58
C GLN A 85 14.51 18.70 2.87
N VAL A 86 13.60 17.87 2.28
CA VAL A 86 12.39 18.41 1.66
C VAL A 86 11.45 18.98 2.71
N GLY A 87 10.79 20.07 2.36
CA GLY A 87 9.87 20.77 3.24
C GLY A 87 8.51 20.08 3.39
N PRO A 88 7.69 20.52 4.35
CA PRO A 88 6.37 19.95 4.61
C PRO A 88 5.39 20.07 3.44
N GLU A 89 5.63 21.04 2.55
CA GLU A 89 4.83 21.26 1.33
C GLU A 89 4.86 20.06 0.38
N TYR A 90 6.00 19.34 0.30
CA TYR A 90 6.12 18.11 -0.47
C TYR A 90 5.13 17.04 0.02
N PHE A 91 5.09 16.82 1.33
CA PHE A 91 4.19 15.83 1.93
C PHE A 91 2.72 16.23 1.81
N ALA A 92 2.42 17.53 1.95
CA ALA A 92 1.07 18.06 1.77
C ALA A 92 0.57 17.85 0.33
N ALA A 93 1.39 18.17 -0.67
CA ALA A 93 1.05 17.98 -2.08
C ALA A 93 0.88 16.49 -2.43
N THR A 94 1.79 15.63 -1.96
CA THR A 94 1.72 14.18 -2.17
C THR A 94 0.45 13.60 -1.55
N ARG A 95 0.14 13.96 -0.31
CA ARG A 95 -1.06 13.50 0.39
C ARG A 95 -2.35 13.91 -0.32
N GLU A 96 -2.44 15.14 -0.80
CA GLU A 96 -3.61 15.61 -1.54
C GLU A 96 -3.77 14.90 -2.89
N GLU A 97 -2.68 14.62 -3.60
CA GLU A 97 -2.71 13.85 -4.84
C GLU A 97 -3.22 12.43 -4.61
N TYR A 98 -2.69 11.72 -3.61
CA TYR A 98 -3.14 10.36 -3.31
C TYR A 98 -4.56 10.30 -2.74
N LYS A 99 -4.99 11.34 -2.04
CA LYS A 99 -6.39 11.49 -1.62
C LYS A 99 -7.32 11.58 -2.83
N ARG A 100 -6.98 12.39 -3.84
CA ARG A 100 -7.76 12.47 -5.10
C ARG A 100 -7.83 11.13 -5.82
N ARG A 101 -6.72 10.42 -5.92
CA ARG A 101 -6.66 9.07 -6.51
C ARG A 101 -7.56 8.09 -5.76
N ARG A 102 -7.47 8.05 -4.44
CA ARG A 102 -8.35 7.26 -3.58
C ARG A 102 -9.82 7.57 -3.85
N ASP A 103 -10.18 8.84 -3.80
CA ASP A 103 -11.58 9.27 -3.95
C ASP A 103 -12.14 8.90 -5.34
N THR A 104 -11.30 8.95 -6.38
CA THR A 104 -11.64 8.48 -7.72
C THR A 104 -11.94 6.98 -7.73
N VAL A 105 -11.05 6.15 -7.18
CA VAL A 105 -11.23 4.70 -7.15
C VAL A 105 -12.46 4.32 -6.32
N VAL A 106 -12.63 4.90 -5.13
CA VAL A 106 -13.78 4.63 -4.26
C VAL A 106 -15.10 4.99 -4.94
N ARG A 107 -15.17 6.19 -5.53
CA ARG A 107 -16.36 6.64 -6.28
C ARG A 107 -16.73 5.69 -7.41
N LYS A 108 -15.76 5.22 -8.18
CA LYS A 108 -15.99 4.27 -9.30
C LYS A 108 -16.42 2.90 -8.79
N LEU A 109 -15.78 2.36 -7.77
CA LEU A 109 -16.14 1.07 -7.18
C LEU A 109 -17.57 1.07 -6.62
N GLN A 110 -17.98 2.16 -5.97
CA GLN A 110 -19.34 2.30 -5.41
C GLN A 110 -20.44 2.33 -6.49
N GLN A 111 -20.08 2.57 -7.75
CA GLN A 111 -21.02 2.53 -8.89
C GLN A 111 -21.20 1.12 -9.47
N ILE A 112 -20.35 0.15 -9.07
CA ILE A 112 -20.44 -1.23 -9.55
C ILE A 112 -21.40 -2.01 -8.65
N PRO A 113 -22.52 -2.53 -9.16
CA PRO A 113 -23.47 -3.29 -8.36
C PRO A 113 -22.82 -4.50 -7.67
N GLY A 114 -23.10 -4.69 -6.40
CA GLY A 114 -22.59 -5.81 -5.61
C GLY A 114 -21.14 -5.65 -5.09
N VAL A 115 -20.41 -4.62 -5.49
CA VAL A 115 -19.08 -4.33 -4.91
C VAL A 115 -19.24 -3.69 -3.53
N VAL A 116 -18.49 -4.21 -2.58
CA VAL A 116 -18.41 -3.66 -1.22
C VAL A 116 -17.00 -3.16 -0.95
N CYS A 117 -16.85 -1.86 -0.72
CA CYS A 117 -15.58 -1.26 -0.34
C CYS A 117 -15.77 -0.18 0.72
N LYS A 118 -14.78 -0.03 1.60
CA LYS A 118 -14.72 1.04 2.59
C LYS A 118 -13.66 2.06 2.17
N CYS A 119 -13.98 3.34 2.25
CA CYS A 119 -13.02 4.40 1.97
C CYS A 119 -11.90 4.37 3.02
N PRO A 120 -10.64 4.09 2.64
CA PRO A 120 -9.54 4.04 3.59
C PRO A 120 -9.19 5.43 4.11
N LYS A 121 -8.78 5.49 5.38
CA LYS A 121 -8.33 6.75 6.00
C LYS A 121 -6.86 7.05 5.73
N GLY A 122 -6.11 6.10 5.21
CA GLY A 122 -4.68 6.22 4.93
C GLY A 122 -4.18 5.19 3.94
N ALA A 123 -2.86 5.09 3.77
CA ALA A 123 -2.13 4.30 2.78
C ALA A 123 -2.48 4.69 1.32
N PHE A 124 -2.09 3.90 0.33
CA PHE A 124 -2.46 4.11 -1.07
C PHE A 124 -3.02 2.84 -1.72
N TYR A 125 -3.67 2.01 -0.92
CA TYR A 125 -4.42 0.83 -1.36
C TYR A 125 -5.70 0.67 -0.54
N LEU A 126 -6.64 -0.07 -1.11
CA LEU A 126 -7.89 -0.46 -0.44
C LEU A 126 -8.20 -1.93 -0.72
N MET A 127 -9.04 -2.50 0.13
CA MET A 127 -9.66 -3.79 -0.08
C MET A 127 -11.09 -3.59 -0.57
N ALA A 128 -11.51 -4.41 -1.53
CA ALA A 128 -12.90 -4.44 -2.00
C ALA A 128 -13.34 -5.89 -2.20
N ALA A 129 -14.57 -6.21 -1.81
CA ALA A 129 -15.20 -7.47 -2.15
C ALA A 129 -15.98 -7.29 -3.45
N LEU A 130 -15.75 -8.19 -4.40
CA LEU A 130 -16.39 -8.21 -5.70
C LEU A 130 -17.57 -9.20 -5.74
N PRO A 131 -18.56 -9.00 -6.59
CA PRO A 131 -19.66 -9.96 -6.80
C PRO A 131 -19.22 -11.11 -7.73
N VAL A 132 -18.15 -11.78 -7.36
CA VAL A 132 -17.59 -12.97 -8.00
C VAL A 132 -17.38 -14.06 -6.94
N ASP A 133 -17.26 -15.30 -7.35
CA ASP A 133 -17.05 -16.45 -6.48
C ASP A 133 -15.60 -16.55 -5.97
N ASP A 134 -14.63 -16.28 -6.86
CA ASP A 134 -13.21 -16.39 -6.59
C ASP A 134 -12.43 -15.33 -7.38
N ALA A 135 -11.66 -14.49 -6.69
CA ALA A 135 -10.93 -13.38 -7.28
C ALA A 135 -9.69 -13.82 -8.08
N ASP A 136 -9.06 -14.93 -7.70
CA ASP A 136 -7.94 -15.50 -8.47
C ASP A 136 -8.44 -16.02 -9.82
N THR A 137 -9.51 -16.81 -9.83
CA THR A 137 -10.14 -17.33 -11.03
C THR A 137 -10.64 -16.19 -11.93
N PHE A 138 -11.24 -15.17 -11.32
CA PHE A 138 -11.69 -13.98 -12.07
C PHE A 138 -10.51 -13.22 -12.69
N GLN A 139 -9.41 -13.04 -11.95
CA GLN A 139 -8.23 -12.36 -12.48
C GLN A 139 -7.59 -13.15 -13.62
N GLN A 140 -7.47 -14.48 -13.49
CA GLN A 140 -6.95 -15.32 -14.55
C GLN A 140 -7.78 -15.16 -15.83
N TRP A 141 -9.10 -15.21 -15.71
CA TRP A 141 -10.00 -14.98 -16.83
C TRP A 141 -9.86 -13.58 -17.45
N LEU A 142 -9.72 -12.52 -16.62
CA LEU A 142 -9.47 -11.17 -17.12
C LEU A 142 -8.19 -11.06 -17.98
N LEU A 143 -7.16 -11.83 -17.62
CA LEU A 143 -5.88 -11.80 -18.33
C LEU A 143 -5.87 -12.68 -19.58
N GLU A 144 -6.66 -13.75 -19.61
CA GLU A 144 -6.64 -14.74 -20.71
C GLU A 144 -7.74 -14.50 -21.74
N GLU A 145 -8.90 -14.00 -21.33
CA GLU A 145 -10.11 -13.99 -22.17
C GLU A 145 -10.77 -12.62 -22.30
N PHE A 146 -10.50 -11.66 -21.39
CA PHE A 146 -11.19 -10.38 -21.41
C PHE A 146 -10.31 -9.26 -21.94
N GLU A 147 -10.86 -8.48 -22.86
CA GLU A 147 -10.30 -7.19 -23.28
C GLU A 147 -11.41 -6.18 -23.59
N ASP A 148 -11.08 -4.92 -23.49
CA ASP A 148 -11.88 -3.81 -24.01
C ASP A 148 -10.93 -2.83 -24.70
N HIS A 149 -11.04 -2.72 -26.02
CA HIS A 149 -10.13 -1.96 -26.88
C HIS A 149 -8.63 -2.32 -26.71
N GLY A 150 -8.34 -3.60 -26.48
CA GLY A 150 -6.98 -4.10 -26.27
C GLY A 150 -6.45 -3.90 -24.84
N ASP A 151 -7.23 -3.36 -23.93
CA ASP A 151 -6.87 -3.17 -22.51
C ASP A 151 -7.55 -4.22 -21.63
N THR A 152 -6.85 -4.65 -20.59
CA THR A 152 -7.41 -5.38 -19.45
C THR A 152 -6.93 -4.80 -18.13
N VAL A 153 -7.41 -5.33 -17.00
CA VAL A 153 -7.05 -4.85 -15.66
C VAL A 153 -6.56 -5.99 -14.79
N MET A 154 -5.59 -5.68 -13.92
CA MET A 154 -5.03 -6.61 -12.94
C MET A 154 -5.08 -5.99 -11.54
N PHE A 155 -5.29 -6.84 -10.54
CA PHE A 155 -5.31 -6.49 -9.12
C PHE A 155 -4.58 -7.56 -8.30
N ALA A 156 -4.44 -7.39 -7.00
CA ALA A 156 -3.96 -8.45 -6.13
C ALA A 156 -5.16 -9.16 -5.46
N PRO A 157 -5.35 -10.47 -5.65
CA PRO A 157 -6.38 -11.24 -4.94
C PRO A 157 -6.26 -11.12 -3.42
N GLY A 158 -7.40 -11.15 -2.73
CA GLY A 158 -7.49 -10.81 -1.31
C GLY A 158 -7.21 -11.97 -0.35
N GLU A 159 -7.47 -13.21 -0.76
CA GLU A 159 -7.34 -14.38 0.12
C GLU A 159 -5.96 -14.47 0.80
N PRO A 160 -4.80 -14.22 0.12
CA PRO A 160 -3.48 -14.29 0.76
C PRO A 160 -3.25 -13.27 1.89
N PHE A 161 -4.10 -12.25 2.02
CA PHE A 161 -4.01 -11.27 3.11
C PHE A 161 -4.76 -11.70 4.38
N HIS A 162 -5.49 -12.81 4.34
CA HIS A 162 -6.19 -13.37 5.47
C HIS A 162 -5.41 -14.51 6.13
N GLY A 163 -5.36 -14.52 7.47
CA GLY A 163 -4.76 -15.61 8.22
C GLY A 163 -5.64 -16.87 8.32
N THR A 164 -6.92 -16.77 7.93
CA THR A 164 -7.87 -17.89 7.95
C THR A 164 -8.08 -18.39 6.52
N PRO A 165 -7.79 -19.67 6.22
CA PRO A 165 -8.01 -20.22 4.89
C PRO A 165 -9.47 -20.07 4.41
N GLY A 166 -9.65 -19.75 3.13
CA GLY A 166 -10.95 -19.58 2.49
C GLY A 166 -11.64 -18.23 2.76
N LYS A 167 -11.07 -17.36 3.62
CA LYS A 167 -11.55 -15.98 3.77
C LYS A 167 -11.00 -15.09 2.68
N GLY A 168 -11.80 -14.12 2.24
CA GLY A 168 -11.39 -13.13 1.27
C GLY A 168 -11.28 -13.63 -0.17
N LYS A 169 -11.88 -14.79 -0.50
CA LYS A 169 -11.84 -15.37 -1.85
C LYS A 169 -12.34 -14.42 -2.93
N ASN A 170 -13.36 -13.65 -2.64
CA ASN A 170 -13.92 -12.65 -3.54
C ASN A 170 -13.39 -11.24 -3.28
N GLU A 171 -12.38 -11.09 -2.43
CA GLU A 171 -11.76 -9.79 -2.15
C GLU A 171 -10.57 -9.54 -3.05
N ILE A 172 -10.34 -8.26 -3.31
CA ILE A 172 -9.18 -7.79 -4.07
C ILE A 172 -8.52 -6.62 -3.34
N ARG A 173 -7.20 -6.47 -3.53
CA ARG A 173 -6.47 -5.27 -3.13
C ARG A 173 -6.14 -4.44 -4.35
N ILE A 174 -6.55 -3.18 -4.34
CA ILE A 174 -6.26 -2.19 -5.37
C ILE A 174 -5.28 -1.17 -4.82
N ALA A 175 -4.14 -0.97 -5.50
CA ALA A 175 -3.21 0.11 -5.22
C ALA A 175 -3.50 1.27 -6.18
N TYR A 176 -3.86 2.46 -5.64
CA TYR A 176 -4.17 3.63 -6.47
C TYR A 176 -2.93 4.51 -6.72
N VAL A 177 -1.93 3.88 -7.34
CA VAL A 177 -0.62 4.50 -7.62
C VAL A 177 -0.50 5.12 -9.01
N LEU A 178 -1.42 4.82 -9.91
CA LEU A 178 -1.45 5.37 -11.26
C LEU A 178 -1.99 6.82 -11.28
N LYS A 179 -1.90 7.48 -12.42
CA LYS A 179 -2.56 8.76 -12.65
C LYS A 179 -4.08 8.62 -12.53
N GLN A 180 -4.77 9.68 -12.17
CA GLN A 180 -6.22 9.65 -11.97
C GLN A 180 -6.97 9.13 -13.19
N GLN A 181 -6.60 9.57 -14.39
CA GLN A 181 -7.21 9.11 -15.65
C GLN A 181 -7.04 7.61 -15.87
N ASP A 182 -5.84 7.08 -15.61
CA ASP A 182 -5.58 5.64 -15.75
C ASP A 182 -6.33 4.82 -14.70
N LEU A 183 -6.51 5.36 -13.49
CA LEU A 183 -7.33 4.74 -12.46
C LEU A 183 -8.82 4.72 -12.84
N GLU A 184 -9.33 5.79 -13.45
CA GLU A 184 -10.70 5.82 -13.98
C GLU A 184 -10.89 4.71 -15.02
N ARG A 185 -9.98 4.61 -15.99
CA ARG A 185 -10.01 3.55 -17.02
C ARG A 185 -9.92 2.15 -16.40
N ALA A 186 -9.01 1.93 -15.45
CA ALA A 186 -8.86 0.64 -14.78
C ALA A 186 -10.14 0.22 -14.05
N MET A 187 -10.83 1.15 -13.39
CA MET A 187 -12.11 0.86 -12.72
C MET A 187 -13.25 0.61 -13.72
N ASP A 188 -13.24 1.28 -14.86
CA ASP A 188 -14.21 1.01 -15.94
C ASP A 188 -13.99 -0.38 -16.54
N LEU A 189 -12.73 -0.80 -16.77
CA LEU A 189 -12.39 -2.16 -17.19
C LEU A 189 -12.84 -3.20 -16.16
N LEU A 190 -12.63 -2.95 -14.87
CA LEU A 190 -13.09 -3.83 -13.81
C LEU A 190 -14.62 -3.99 -13.83
N ALA A 191 -15.35 -2.89 -14.01
CA ALA A 191 -16.82 -2.91 -14.11
C ALA A 191 -17.32 -3.68 -15.34
N LEU A 192 -16.64 -3.51 -16.49
CA LEU A 192 -16.95 -4.24 -17.71
C LEU A 192 -16.65 -5.73 -17.55
N GLY A 193 -15.48 -6.06 -17.00
CA GLY A 193 -15.03 -7.43 -16.75
C GLY A 193 -15.99 -8.18 -15.82
N ILE A 194 -16.42 -7.58 -14.70
CA ILE A 194 -17.40 -8.18 -13.79
C ILE A 194 -18.68 -8.53 -14.53
N ARG A 195 -19.20 -7.61 -15.33
CA ARG A 195 -20.46 -7.86 -16.10
C ARG A 195 -20.30 -8.99 -17.11
N ALA A 196 -19.18 -9.00 -17.85
CA ALA A 196 -18.92 -10.04 -18.84
C ALA A 196 -18.72 -11.41 -18.17
N TYR A 197 -18.01 -11.45 -17.04
CA TYR A 197 -17.76 -12.67 -16.27
C TYR A 197 -19.04 -13.30 -15.74
N GLN A 198 -20.00 -12.50 -15.28
CA GLN A 198 -21.30 -12.98 -14.78
C GLN A 198 -22.26 -13.48 -15.87
N GLN A 199 -21.97 -13.22 -17.14
CA GLN A 199 -22.78 -13.63 -18.28
C GLN A 199 -22.24 -14.89 -19.00
N ARG A 200 -21.17 -15.49 -18.50
CA ARG A 200 -20.55 -16.70 -19.05
C ARG A 200 -21.44 -17.92 -18.94
#